data_1104feff52fdb2d7262091381660b406
#
_entry.id   1104feff52fdb2d7262091381660b406
#
_cell.length_a   1.000
_cell.length_b   1.000
_cell.length_c   1.000
_cell.angle_alpha   90.00
_cell.angle_beta   90.00
_cell.angle_gamma   90.00
#
_symmetry.space_group_name_H-M   'P 1'
#
loop_
_entity.id
_entity.type
_entity.pdbx_description
1 polymer ?
#
loop_
_entity_poly.entity_id
_entity_poly.type
_entity_poly.pdbx_seq_one_letter_code
_entity_poly.pdbx_strand_id
1 'polypeptide(L)'
;MAFFFPTEDLKTGEVMLRLTRTCEAQPEKGWVPAYYFDICLPDGTRIGECDLRIGHNGRLYIGGNIGYEIEEAYRGNRYAAKACELLFRQARKHGLEYVIITCDPSNRASARTCELAGGRYLETAEIPEDHDMFERGFRQVMVYRFEL
;
A
#
# COMPACT_ATOMS: atom_id res chain seq x y z
N MET A 1 -9.50 21.46 -11.36
CA MET A 1 -10.05 20.47 -10.40
C MET A 1 -8.92 19.59 -9.87
N ALA A 2 -8.84 19.45 -8.58
CA ALA A 2 -7.81 18.62 -7.98
C ALA A 2 -8.15 17.14 -8.16
N PHE A 3 -7.16 16.32 -8.50
CA PHE A 3 -7.31 14.87 -8.59
C PHE A 3 -7.46 14.24 -7.21
N PHE A 4 -6.71 14.75 -6.23
CA PHE A 4 -6.63 14.14 -4.90
C PHE A 4 -7.80 14.57 -4.01
N PHE A 5 -8.33 13.61 -3.25
CA PHE A 5 -9.42 13.85 -2.31
C PHE A 5 -8.89 14.13 -0.91
N PRO A 6 -9.70 14.79 -0.05
CA PRO A 6 -9.35 14.99 1.35
C PRO A 6 -9.03 13.68 2.07
N THR A 7 -8.16 13.75 3.08
CA THR A 7 -7.66 12.57 3.81
C THR A 7 -7.93 12.63 5.32
N GLU A 8 -8.60 13.67 5.80
CA GLU A 8 -8.83 13.89 7.24
C GLU A 8 -9.71 12.82 7.89
N ASP A 9 -10.50 12.10 7.08
CA ASP A 9 -11.35 11.00 7.56
C ASP A 9 -10.60 9.67 7.73
N LEU A 10 -9.32 9.61 7.37
CA LEU A 10 -8.54 8.38 7.39
C LEU A 10 -7.99 8.12 8.79
N LYS A 11 -8.91 7.77 9.70
CA LYS A 11 -8.60 7.50 11.10
C LYS A 11 -9.60 6.54 11.71
N THR A 12 -9.11 5.79 12.69
CA THR A 12 -9.91 4.93 13.57
C THR A 12 -9.58 5.30 15.01
N GLY A 13 -10.14 4.57 15.98
CA GLY A 13 -9.74 4.75 17.38
C GLY A 13 -8.34 4.26 17.70
N GLU A 14 -7.68 3.59 16.76
CA GLU A 14 -6.37 2.95 17.01
C GLU A 14 -5.24 3.52 16.14
N VAL A 15 -5.53 3.95 14.91
CA VAL A 15 -4.54 4.52 14.00
C VAL A 15 -5.13 5.66 13.20
N MET A 16 -4.26 6.54 12.72
CA MET A 16 -4.64 7.56 11.75
C MET A 16 -3.54 7.70 10.70
N LEU A 17 -3.94 8.09 9.49
CA LEU A 17 -3.02 8.36 8.40
C LEU A 17 -2.88 9.87 8.24
N ARG A 18 -1.64 10.35 8.36
CA ARG A 18 -1.31 11.77 8.20
C ARG A 18 -0.64 11.96 6.85
N LEU A 19 -1.29 12.71 5.96
CA LEU A 19 -0.76 12.94 4.62
C LEU A 19 0.56 13.72 4.70
N THR A 20 1.61 13.18 4.06
CA THR A 20 2.91 13.83 3.98
C THR A 20 3.12 14.50 2.62
N ARG A 21 2.65 13.87 1.55
CA ARG A 21 2.73 14.43 0.19
C ARG A 21 1.86 13.64 -0.76
N THR A 22 1.63 14.23 -1.94
CA THR A 22 1.05 13.55 -3.09
C THR A 22 2.03 13.66 -4.26
N CYS A 23 1.93 12.71 -5.18
CA CYS A 23 2.69 12.75 -6.44
C CYS A 23 1.74 12.60 -7.60
N GLU A 24 1.90 13.46 -8.62
CA GLU A 24 1.10 13.38 -9.83
C GLU A 24 1.61 12.25 -10.75
N ALA A 25 0.77 11.85 -11.68
CA ALA A 25 1.15 10.85 -12.67
C ALA A 25 2.33 11.32 -13.51
N GLN A 26 3.20 10.38 -13.86
CA GLN A 26 4.27 10.57 -14.83
C GLN A 26 4.22 9.41 -15.81
N PRO A 27 3.31 9.48 -16.82
CA PRO A 27 3.07 8.37 -17.76
C PRO A 27 4.32 7.86 -18.46
N GLU A 28 5.27 8.74 -18.74
CA GLU A 28 6.53 8.37 -19.39
C GLU A 28 7.38 7.41 -18.52
N LYS A 29 7.14 7.40 -17.22
CA LYS A 29 7.81 6.50 -16.29
C LYS A 29 6.91 5.33 -15.85
N GLY A 30 5.67 5.30 -16.34
CA GLY A 30 4.68 4.33 -15.89
C GLY A 30 4.17 4.61 -14.47
N TRP A 31 4.32 5.83 -13.98
CA TRP A 31 3.88 6.22 -12.64
C TRP A 31 2.44 6.75 -12.67
N VAL A 32 1.64 6.28 -11.74
CA VAL A 32 0.27 6.74 -11.51
C VAL A 32 0.26 7.72 -10.34
N PRO A 33 -0.83 8.48 -10.14
CA PRO A 33 -0.92 9.37 -8.98
C PRO A 33 -0.81 8.59 -7.66
N ALA A 34 -0.20 9.20 -6.66
CA ALA A 34 0.04 8.53 -5.38
C ALA A 34 -0.13 9.47 -4.19
N TYR A 35 -0.60 8.88 -3.07
CA TYR A 35 -0.62 9.50 -1.74
C TYR A 35 0.46 8.86 -0.88
N TYR A 36 1.11 9.68 -0.05
CA TYR A 36 2.09 9.20 0.93
C TYR A 36 1.68 9.66 2.32
N PHE A 37 1.69 8.74 3.28
CA PHE A 37 1.23 8.99 4.64
C PHE A 37 2.24 8.53 5.69
N ASP A 38 2.25 9.22 6.83
CA ASP A 38 2.72 8.61 8.07
C ASP A 38 1.55 7.83 8.68
N ILE A 39 1.85 6.69 9.28
CA ILE A 39 0.92 5.95 10.10
C ILE A 39 1.16 6.40 11.55
N CYS A 40 0.12 6.86 12.22
CA CYS A 40 0.23 7.42 13.55
C CYS A 40 -0.76 6.80 14.53
N LEU A 41 -0.39 6.80 15.80
CA LEU A 41 -1.32 6.51 16.89
C LEU A 41 -2.26 7.72 17.07
N PRO A 42 -3.39 7.56 17.78
CA PRO A 42 -4.33 8.68 17.97
C PRO A 42 -3.72 9.93 18.60
N ASP A 43 -2.64 9.79 19.40
CA ASP A 43 -1.95 10.92 20.01
C ASP A 43 -0.97 11.62 19.07
N GLY A 44 -0.85 11.15 17.81
CA GLY A 44 0.05 11.72 16.83
C GLY A 44 1.41 11.06 16.74
N THR A 45 1.71 10.10 17.59
CA THR A 45 2.99 9.38 17.54
C THR A 45 3.11 8.63 16.22
N ARG A 46 4.18 8.89 15.45
CA ARG A 46 4.45 8.19 14.19
C ARG A 46 4.93 6.78 14.48
N ILE A 47 4.28 5.79 13.91
CA ILE A 47 4.63 4.38 14.09
C ILE A 47 4.99 3.67 12.80
N GLY A 48 4.92 4.36 11.66
CA GLY A 48 5.25 3.79 10.36
C GLY A 48 4.89 4.72 9.23
N GLU A 49 4.91 4.17 8.03
CA GLU A 49 4.54 4.91 6.82
C GLU A 49 3.82 3.99 5.85
N CYS A 50 3.05 4.57 4.95
CA CYS A 50 2.38 3.84 3.89
C CYS A 50 2.12 4.74 2.69
N ASP A 51 1.78 4.11 1.57
CA ASP A 51 1.42 4.83 0.37
C ASP A 51 0.29 4.12 -0.38
N LEU A 52 -0.36 4.88 -1.26
CA LEU A 52 -1.45 4.38 -2.09
C LEU A 52 -1.28 4.95 -3.49
N ARG A 53 -1.16 4.07 -4.46
CA ARG A 53 -1.06 4.42 -5.87
C ARG A 53 -2.40 4.16 -6.56
N ILE A 54 -2.88 5.17 -7.30
CA ILE A 54 -4.22 5.16 -7.89
C ILE A 54 -4.12 4.83 -9.37
N GLY A 55 -4.38 3.59 -9.72
CA GLY A 55 -4.36 3.09 -11.09
C GLY A 55 -3.85 1.66 -11.18
N HIS A 56 -3.79 1.15 -12.39
CA HIS A 56 -3.31 -0.22 -12.65
C HIS A 56 -2.47 -0.25 -13.91
N ASN A 57 -1.36 -0.96 -13.85
CA ASN A 57 -0.52 -1.28 -15.00
C ASN A 57 0.40 -2.46 -14.62
N GLY A 58 1.24 -2.92 -15.54
CA GLY A 58 2.12 -4.05 -15.28
C GLY A 58 3.12 -3.82 -14.16
N ARG A 59 3.63 -2.59 -14.00
CA ARG A 59 4.57 -2.26 -12.93
C ARG A 59 3.89 -2.32 -11.56
N LEU A 60 2.65 -1.84 -11.47
CA LEU A 60 1.87 -1.86 -10.25
C LEU A 60 1.40 -3.27 -9.88
N TYR A 61 1.23 -4.14 -10.86
CA TYR A 61 0.91 -5.54 -10.55
C TYR A 61 2.04 -6.20 -9.75
N ILE A 62 3.28 -5.82 -10.04
CA ILE A 62 4.47 -6.34 -9.34
C ILE A 62 4.75 -5.55 -8.06
N GLY A 63 4.71 -4.21 -8.14
CA GLY A 63 5.02 -3.35 -7.00
C GLY A 63 3.86 -3.14 -6.03
N GLY A 64 2.62 -3.36 -6.49
CA GLY A 64 1.40 -3.18 -5.69
C GLY A 64 0.92 -1.73 -5.68
N ASN A 65 -0.38 -1.57 -5.40
CA ASN A 65 -0.99 -0.26 -5.19
C ASN A 65 -0.66 0.32 -3.82
N ILE A 66 -0.35 -0.54 -2.85
CA ILE A 66 -0.15 -0.16 -1.45
C ILE A 66 1.20 -0.69 -0.98
N GLY A 67 1.98 0.19 -0.38
CA GLY A 67 3.17 -0.16 0.37
C GLY A 67 3.01 0.29 1.82
N TYR A 68 3.63 -0.40 2.76
CA TYR A 68 3.60 -0.02 4.16
C TYR A 68 4.81 -0.57 4.90
N GLU A 69 5.17 0.13 5.98
CA GLU A 69 6.21 -0.32 6.90
C GLU A 69 5.85 0.18 8.29
N ILE A 70 5.89 -0.73 9.26
CA ILE A 70 5.68 -0.40 10.68
C ILE A 70 7.02 -0.46 11.39
N GLU A 71 7.32 0.56 12.21
CA GLU A 71 8.54 0.59 13.00
C GLU A 71 8.57 -0.61 13.94
N GLU A 72 9.75 -1.20 14.12
CA GLU A 72 9.92 -2.47 14.82
C GLU A 72 9.24 -2.48 16.20
N ALA A 73 9.35 -1.39 16.96
CA ALA A 73 8.77 -1.29 18.30
C ALA A 73 7.25 -1.43 18.33
N TYR A 74 6.58 -1.24 17.20
CA TYR A 74 5.12 -1.26 17.11
C TYR A 74 4.57 -2.45 16.33
N ARG A 75 5.44 -3.38 15.91
CA ARG A 75 5.02 -4.58 15.17
C ARG A 75 4.29 -5.56 16.10
N GLY A 76 3.47 -6.43 15.48
CA GLY A 76 2.73 -7.44 16.23
C GLY A 76 1.36 -6.96 16.73
N ASN A 77 0.93 -5.76 16.37
CA ASN A 77 -0.33 -5.17 16.84
C ASN A 77 -1.37 -4.99 15.74
N ARG A 78 -1.10 -5.55 14.55
CA ARG A 78 -1.99 -5.46 13.38
C ARG A 78 -2.19 -4.02 12.85
N TYR A 79 -1.29 -3.10 13.17
CA TYR A 79 -1.39 -1.72 12.70
C TYR A 79 -1.33 -1.61 11.18
N ALA A 80 -0.52 -2.44 10.52
CA ALA A 80 -0.44 -2.46 9.05
C ALA A 80 -1.78 -2.82 8.42
N ALA A 81 -2.46 -3.85 8.94
CA ALA A 81 -3.78 -4.25 8.44
C ALA A 81 -4.81 -3.13 8.65
N LYS A 82 -4.76 -2.45 9.80
CA LYS A 82 -5.66 -1.32 10.08
C LYS A 82 -5.39 -0.14 9.16
N ALA A 83 -4.12 0.14 8.88
CA ALA A 83 -3.75 1.17 7.91
C ALA A 83 -4.28 0.82 6.51
N CYS A 84 -4.17 -0.44 6.10
CA CYS A 84 -4.69 -0.91 4.81
C CYS A 84 -6.19 -0.65 4.67
N GLU A 85 -6.97 -0.89 5.74
CA GLU A 85 -8.41 -0.61 5.73
C GLU A 85 -8.70 0.87 5.40
N LEU A 86 -7.89 1.78 5.96
CA LEU A 86 -8.02 3.20 5.68
C LEU A 86 -7.60 3.54 4.25
N LEU A 87 -6.55 2.90 3.74
CA LEU A 87 -6.12 3.08 2.35
C LEU A 87 -7.18 2.57 1.38
N PHE A 88 -7.86 1.47 1.70
CA PHE A 88 -8.98 0.98 0.89
C PHE A 88 -10.11 2.02 0.82
N ARG A 89 -10.41 2.69 1.93
CA ARG A 89 -11.39 3.78 1.96
C ARG A 89 -11.01 4.88 0.98
N GLN A 90 -9.75 5.29 0.97
CA GLN A 90 -9.28 6.33 0.05
C GLN A 90 -9.31 5.86 -1.40
N ALA A 91 -8.95 4.60 -1.65
CA ALA A 91 -9.01 4.02 -2.99
C ALA A 91 -10.43 4.00 -3.54
N ARG A 92 -11.43 3.70 -2.69
CA ARG A 92 -12.84 3.70 -3.09
C ARG A 92 -13.30 5.09 -3.54
N LYS A 93 -12.78 6.16 -2.95
CA LYS A 93 -13.12 7.52 -3.38
C LYS A 93 -12.73 7.78 -4.82
N HIS A 94 -11.72 7.10 -5.33
CA HIS A 94 -11.26 7.20 -6.71
C HIS A 94 -11.97 6.22 -7.66
N GLY A 95 -12.92 5.44 -7.16
CA GLY A 95 -13.66 4.49 -7.97
C GLY A 95 -12.90 3.23 -8.34
N LEU A 96 -11.80 2.92 -7.65
CA LEU A 96 -11.09 1.67 -7.89
C LEU A 96 -11.94 0.49 -7.45
N GLU A 97 -12.01 -0.54 -8.28
CA GLU A 97 -12.77 -1.76 -7.97
C GLU A 97 -11.94 -2.74 -7.15
N TYR A 98 -10.62 -2.64 -7.25
CA TYR A 98 -9.71 -3.50 -6.51
C TYR A 98 -8.35 -2.81 -6.35
N VAL A 99 -7.56 -3.32 -5.42
CA VAL A 99 -6.15 -2.97 -5.29
C VAL A 99 -5.30 -4.22 -5.17
N ILE A 100 -4.03 -4.09 -5.53
CA ILE A 100 -3.03 -5.16 -5.42
C ILE A 100 -2.06 -4.79 -4.32
N ILE A 101 -1.75 -5.74 -3.45
CA ILE A 101 -0.64 -5.63 -2.50
C ILE A 101 0.29 -6.80 -2.78
N THR A 102 1.59 -6.52 -2.85
CA THR A 102 2.59 -7.55 -3.08
C THR A 102 3.59 -7.58 -1.94
N CYS A 103 4.17 -8.74 -1.69
CA CYS A 103 5.22 -8.87 -0.70
C CYS A 103 6.25 -9.91 -1.15
N ASP A 104 7.47 -9.76 -0.63
CA ASP A 104 8.49 -10.76 -0.86
C ASP A 104 8.05 -12.09 -0.21
N PRO A 105 8.27 -13.25 -0.87
CA PRO A 105 7.86 -14.54 -0.31
C PRO A 105 8.45 -14.84 1.07
N SER A 106 9.60 -14.27 1.40
CA SER A 106 10.23 -14.45 2.72
C SER A 106 9.64 -13.55 3.80
N ASN A 107 8.86 -12.54 3.43
CA ASN A 107 8.25 -11.59 4.37
C ASN A 107 6.92 -12.13 4.87
N ARG A 108 6.98 -13.02 5.86
CA ARG A 108 5.79 -13.66 6.42
C ARG A 108 4.86 -12.69 7.12
N ALA A 109 5.40 -11.65 7.73
CA ALA A 109 4.60 -10.64 8.41
C ALA A 109 3.71 -9.90 7.43
N SER A 110 4.24 -9.53 6.26
CA SER A 110 3.45 -8.86 5.22
C SER A 110 2.40 -9.79 4.62
N ALA A 111 2.75 -11.05 4.35
CA ALA A 111 1.78 -12.04 3.86
C ALA A 111 0.64 -12.20 4.86
N ARG A 112 0.96 -12.27 6.15
CA ARG A 112 -0.05 -12.37 7.21
C ARG A 112 -0.94 -11.14 7.26
N THR A 113 -0.36 -9.95 7.08
CA THR A 113 -1.12 -8.70 7.00
C THR A 113 -2.12 -8.75 5.85
N CYS A 114 -1.70 -9.21 4.68
CA CYS A 114 -2.59 -9.36 3.52
C CYS A 114 -3.74 -10.30 3.82
N GLU A 115 -3.48 -11.44 4.44
CA GLU A 115 -4.52 -12.40 4.82
C GLU A 115 -5.51 -11.79 5.82
N LEU A 116 -5.00 -11.11 6.85
CA LEU A 116 -5.82 -10.48 7.88
C LEU A 116 -6.71 -9.38 7.32
N ALA A 117 -6.23 -8.66 6.29
CA ALA A 117 -6.98 -7.60 5.64
C ALA A 117 -7.98 -8.13 4.60
N GLY A 118 -8.05 -9.44 4.40
CA GLY A 118 -9.02 -10.07 3.50
C GLY A 118 -8.54 -10.23 2.05
N GLY A 119 -7.24 -10.23 1.84
CA GLY A 119 -6.65 -10.39 0.51
C GLY A 119 -6.78 -11.81 -0.03
N ARG A 120 -6.95 -11.90 -1.36
CA ARG A 120 -6.95 -13.18 -2.07
C ARG A 120 -5.60 -13.36 -2.75
N TYR A 121 -4.89 -14.42 -2.37
CA TYR A 121 -3.63 -14.78 -3.02
C TYR A 121 -3.90 -15.17 -4.48
N LEU A 122 -3.21 -14.54 -5.42
CA LEU A 122 -3.33 -14.85 -6.84
C LEU A 122 -2.21 -15.77 -7.32
N GLU A 123 -0.96 -15.39 -7.06
CA GLU A 123 0.20 -16.10 -7.55
C GLU A 123 1.48 -15.57 -6.93
N THR A 124 2.56 -16.29 -7.11
CA THR A 124 3.90 -15.78 -6.89
C THR A 124 4.49 -15.49 -8.26
N ALA A 125 4.73 -14.20 -8.54
CA ALA A 125 5.16 -13.74 -9.85
C ALA A 125 6.66 -13.45 -9.88
N GLU A 126 7.28 -13.71 -11.04
CA GLU A 126 8.68 -13.32 -11.28
C GLU A 126 8.75 -11.81 -11.50
N ILE A 127 9.75 -11.17 -10.90
CA ILE A 127 9.96 -9.73 -11.09
C ILE A 127 10.74 -9.51 -12.39
N PRO A 128 10.24 -8.67 -13.33
CA PRO A 128 10.94 -8.35 -14.55
C PRO A 128 12.29 -7.68 -14.28
N GLU A 129 13.28 -7.95 -15.10
CA GLU A 129 14.64 -7.38 -14.95
C GLU A 129 14.67 -5.85 -15.01
N ASP A 130 13.72 -5.25 -15.71
CA ASP A 130 13.62 -3.79 -15.84
C ASP A 130 12.79 -3.12 -14.73
N HIS A 131 12.32 -3.89 -13.75
CA HIS A 131 11.58 -3.36 -12.61
C HIS A 131 12.53 -2.92 -11.51
N ASP A 132 12.20 -1.82 -10.82
CA ASP A 132 13.02 -1.26 -9.72
C ASP A 132 13.33 -2.29 -8.65
N MET A 133 12.36 -3.16 -8.33
CA MET A 133 12.55 -4.18 -7.31
C MET A 133 13.61 -5.20 -7.70
N PHE A 134 13.77 -5.48 -8.98
CA PHE A 134 14.82 -6.38 -9.47
C PHE A 134 16.20 -5.80 -9.17
N GLU A 135 16.38 -4.51 -9.42
CA GLU A 135 17.64 -3.81 -9.12
C GLU A 135 17.94 -3.83 -7.62
N ARG A 136 16.91 -3.84 -6.79
CA ARG A 136 17.04 -3.89 -5.32
C ARG A 136 17.30 -5.30 -4.80
N GLY A 137 17.40 -6.30 -5.68
CA GLY A 137 17.73 -7.66 -5.31
C GLY A 137 16.56 -8.62 -5.15
N PHE A 138 15.34 -8.15 -5.33
CA PHE A 138 14.15 -9.01 -5.27
C PHE A 138 13.94 -9.75 -6.59
N ARG A 139 13.46 -10.99 -6.51
CA ARG A 139 13.26 -11.83 -7.69
C ARG A 139 11.82 -12.28 -7.87
N GLN A 140 11.06 -12.38 -6.78
CA GLN A 140 9.67 -12.84 -6.79
C GLN A 140 8.83 -12.02 -5.84
N VAL A 141 7.54 -11.92 -6.12
CA VAL A 141 6.55 -11.34 -5.21
C VAL A 141 5.33 -12.24 -5.12
N MET A 142 4.74 -12.32 -3.93
CA MET A 142 3.42 -12.90 -3.74
C MET A 142 2.42 -11.79 -4.02
N VAL A 143 1.44 -12.06 -4.87
CA VAL A 143 0.45 -11.07 -5.33
C VAL A 143 -0.89 -11.35 -4.67
N TYR A 144 -1.42 -10.35 -3.97
CA TYR A 144 -2.74 -10.43 -3.33
C TYR A 144 -3.67 -9.39 -3.93
N ARG A 145 -4.92 -9.78 -4.16
CA ARG A 145 -5.97 -8.89 -4.67
C ARG A 145 -7.02 -8.64 -3.60
N PHE A 146 -7.42 -7.39 -3.47
CA PHE A 146 -8.43 -6.94 -2.51
C PHE A 146 -9.57 -6.29 -3.28
N GLU A 147 -10.78 -6.87 -3.19
CA GLU A 147 -11.95 -6.25 -3.79
C GLU A 147 -12.40 -5.06 -2.93
N LEU A 148 -12.76 -3.97 -3.56
CA LEU A 148 -13.13 -2.73 -2.84
C LEU A 148 -14.64 -2.44 -2.82
#